data_d0ca4e0d4d72ee2fb213c0f6ea07a566
#
_entry.id   d0ca4e0d4d72ee2fb213c0f6ea07a566
#
_cell.length_a   1.000
_cell.length_b   1.000
_cell.length_c   1.000
_cell.angle_alpha   90.00
_cell.angle_beta   90.00
_cell.angle_gamma   90.00
#
_symmetry.space_group_name_H-M   'P 1'
#
loop_
_entity.id
_entity.type
_entity.pdbx_description
1 polymer ?
#
loop_
_entity_poly.entity_id
_entity_poly.type
_entity_poly.pdbx_seq_one_letter_code
_entity_poly.pdbx_strand_id
1 'polypeptide(L)'
;MRLATWNVNSIRARVVRTVDWMVRNDVDVLAMQEIKCKPEQFPIAAFEEAGYEVAVHGLNQWNGVAIASRLPMSDVQTSFSGMPGFQKGMEGPDQPLEARAISALIDDVRVWSLYIPNGRSLDDPHYRYKLDWLGALAEHTRHELAANPNLAMALTGDFNVAPTDEDMGDPSFI
;
A
#
# COMPACT_ATOMS: atom_id res chain seq x y z
N MET A 1 12.58 13.56 6.92
CA MET A 1 11.45 13.12 6.08
C MET A 1 10.20 12.93 6.93
N ARG A 2 9.06 13.53 6.55
CA ARG A 2 7.73 13.32 7.17
C ARG A 2 6.94 12.37 6.26
N LEU A 3 6.78 11.13 6.71
CA LEU A 3 6.08 10.07 6.01
C LEU A 3 4.66 9.92 6.59
N ALA A 4 3.66 9.85 5.72
CA ALA A 4 2.28 9.57 6.07
C ALA A 4 1.74 8.37 5.28
N THR A 5 0.72 7.71 5.82
CA THR A 5 -0.04 6.67 5.12
C THR A 5 -1.53 6.94 5.22
N TRP A 6 -2.27 6.68 4.15
CA TRP A 6 -3.70 6.95 4.08
C TRP A 6 -4.42 6.03 3.08
N ASN A 7 -5.36 5.24 3.56
CA ASN A 7 -6.35 4.61 2.69
C ASN A 7 -7.31 5.68 2.18
N VAL A 8 -7.13 6.09 0.92
CA VAL A 8 -7.88 7.22 0.33
C VAL A 8 -9.26 6.83 -0.20
N ASN A 9 -9.56 5.53 -0.27
CA ASN A 9 -10.84 5.01 -0.78
C ASN A 9 -11.33 5.76 -2.03
N SER A 10 -10.57 5.62 -3.13
CA SER A 10 -10.67 6.33 -4.42
C SER A 10 -10.02 7.72 -4.43
N ILE A 11 -8.81 7.78 -5.00
CA ILE A 11 -8.05 9.03 -5.16
C ILE A 11 -8.76 10.03 -6.07
N ARG A 12 -9.44 9.57 -7.14
CA ARG A 12 -10.16 10.46 -8.07
C ARG A 12 -11.25 11.26 -7.40
N ALA A 13 -11.89 10.71 -6.36
CA ALA A 13 -12.92 11.41 -5.60
C ALA A 13 -12.34 12.35 -4.53
N ARG A 14 -11.05 12.24 -4.21
CA ARG A 14 -10.44 12.89 -3.05
C ARG A 14 -9.16 13.66 -3.35
N VAL A 15 -8.78 13.78 -4.63
CA VAL A 15 -7.50 14.37 -5.04
C VAL A 15 -7.24 15.75 -4.41
N VAL A 16 -8.19 16.67 -4.53
CA VAL A 16 -8.04 18.03 -3.98
C VAL A 16 -7.81 17.99 -2.48
N ARG A 17 -8.64 17.25 -1.75
CA ARG A 17 -8.50 17.09 -0.29
C ARG A 17 -7.17 16.46 0.11
N THR A 18 -6.72 15.46 -0.65
CA THR A 18 -5.47 14.74 -0.38
C THR A 18 -4.28 15.67 -0.58
N VAL A 19 -4.20 16.34 -1.72
CA VAL A 19 -3.09 17.27 -2.03
C VAL A 19 -3.07 18.46 -1.05
N ASP A 20 -4.22 19.08 -0.80
CA ASP A 20 -4.33 20.17 0.18
C ASP A 20 -3.88 19.76 1.58
N TRP A 21 -4.22 18.53 1.99
CA TRP A 21 -3.82 18.01 3.29
C TRP A 21 -2.31 17.77 3.35
N MET A 22 -1.71 17.22 2.29
CA MET A 22 -0.26 17.01 2.20
C MET A 22 0.51 18.32 2.34
N VAL A 23 0.09 19.34 1.57
CA VAL A 23 0.73 20.68 1.58
C VAL A 23 0.59 21.33 2.96
N ARG A 24 -0.61 21.36 3.54
CA ARG A 24 -0.86 21.99 4.86
C ARG A 24 -0.13 21.33 6.01
N ASN A 25 0.14 20.03 5.92
CA ASN A 25 0.81 19.28 6.97
C ASN A 25 2.31 19.06 6.68
N ASP A 26 2.83 19.69 5.63
CA ASP A 26 4.24 19.60 5.24
C ASP A 26 4.70 18.14 5.11
N VAL A 27 3.90 17.32 4.43
CA VAL A 27 4.18 15.90 4.20
C VAL A 27 5.20 15.74 3.09
N ASP A 28 6.30 15.03 3.34
CA ASP A 28 7.32 14.73 2.33
C ASP A 28 6.88 13.56 1.45
N VAL A 29 6.33 12.51 2.07
CA VAL A 29 5.95 11.27 1.40
C VAL A 29 4.57 10.81 1.88
N LEU A 30 3.66 10.51 0.95
CA LEU A 30 2.38 9.90 1.23
C LEU A 30 2.27 8.53 0.56
N ALA A 31 2.11 7.49 1.37
CA ALA A 31 1.76 6.15 0.95
C ALA A 31 0.22 6.01 0.90
N MET A 32 -0.34 5.72 -0.27
CA MET A 32 -1.80 5.68 -0.50
C MET A 32 -2.27 4.25 -0.79
N GLN A 33 -3.43 3.88 -0.23
CA GLN A 33 -4.12 2.62 -0.47
C GLN A 33 -5.53 2.89 -0.99
N GLU A 34 -6.10 1.89 -1.66
CA GLU A 34 -7.40 1.97 -2.34
C GLU A 34 -7.53 3.15 -3.31
N ILE A 35 -6.52 3.35 -4.15
CA ILE A 35 -6.59 4.41 -5.17
C ILE A 35 -7.72 4.18 -6.19
N LYS A 36 -8.14 2.91 -6.38
CA LYS A 36 -9.29 2.47 -7.19
C LYS A 36 -9.28 2.99 -8.62
N CYS A 37 -8.11 3.00 -9.25
CA CYS A 37 -7.95 3.39 -10.64
C CYS A 37 -6.69 2.76 -11.24
N LYS A 38 -6.63 2.72 -12.58
CA LYS A 38 -5.43 2.39 -13.32
C LYS A 38 -4.47 3.58 -13.35
N PRO A 39 -3.16 3.38 -13.64
CA PRO A 39 -2.18 4.47 -13.70
C PRO A 39 -2.61 5.63 -14.60
N GLU A 40 -3.15 5.36 -15.78
CA GLU A 40 -3.61 6.38 -16.73
C GLU A 40 -4.83 7.20 -16.27
N GLN A 41 -5.49 6.75 -15.21
CA GLN A 41 -6.65 7.42 -14.59
C GLN A 41 -6.28 8.17 -13.30
N PHE A 42 -5.05 7.98 -12.82
CA PHE A 42 -4.59 8.65 -11.61
C PHE A 42 -4.42 10.15 -11.88
N PRO A 43 -4.87 11.04 -11.00
CA PRO A 43 -4.81 12.49 -11.21
C PRO A 43 -3.40 13.05 -10.94
N ILE A 44 -2.40 12.60 -11.70
CA ILE A 44 -0.97 12.92 -11.53
C ILE A 44 -0.74 14.44 -11.50
N ALA A 45 -1.34 15.18 -12.45
CA ALA A 45 -1.12 16.62 -12.61
C ALA A 45 -1.33 17.42 -11.31
N ALA A 46 -2.34 17.06 -10.50
CA ALA A 46 -2.59 17.76 -9.25
C ALA A 46 -1.48 17.58 -8.21
N PHE A 47 -0.81 16.42 -8.22
CA PHE A 47 0.34 16.16 -7.36
C PHE A 47 1.60 16.86 -7.88
N GLU A 48 1.85 16.83 -9.20
CA GLU A 48 2.98 17.50 -9.84
C GLU A 48 2.92 19.02 -9.65
N GLU A 49 1.73 19.64 -9.80
CA GLU A 49 1.51 21.06 -9.53
C GLU A 49 1.83 21.43 -8.07
N ALA A 50 1.66 20.51 -7.14
CA ALA A 50 2.01 20.69 -5.74
C ALA A 50 3.47 20.29 -5.40
N GLY A 51 4.27 19.89 -6.39
CA GLY A 51 5.68 19.55 -6.25
C GLY A 51 5.95 18.10 -5.83
N TYR A 52 5.02 17.18 -6.08
CA TYR A 52 5.19 15.75 -5.78
C TYR A 52 5.31 14.92 -7.04
N GLU A 53 6.31 14.05 -7.09
CA GLU A 53 6.39 12.92 -8.01
C GLU A 53 5.49 11.79 -7.51
N VAL A 54 4.91 10.97 -8.41
CA VAL A 54 4.01 9.89 -8.03
C VAL A 54 4.37 8.58 -8.71
N ALA A 55 4.50 7.51 -7.93
CA ALA A 55 4.55 6.13 -8.40
C ALA A 55 3.19 5.45 -8.15
N VAL A 56 2.63 4.80 -9.17
CA VAL A 56 1.26 4.25 -9.14
C VAL A 56 1.27 2.78 -9.53
N HIS A 57 0.59 1.95 -8.75
CA HIS A 57 0.27 0.57 -9.11
C HIS A 57 -1.22 0.30 -8.90
N GLY A 58 -1.97 0.15 -10.00
CA GLY A 58 -3.40 -0.10 -9.99
C GLY A 58 -3.81 -0.85 -11.26
N LEU A 59 -4.69 -1.84 -11.12
CA LEU A 59 -5.12 -2.72 -12.22
C LEU A 59 -6.54 -2.41 -12.69
N ASN A 60 -7.38 -1.95 -11.79
CA ASN A 60 -8.81 -1.72 -12.05
C ASN A 60 -9.42 -0.78 -10.99
N GLN A 61 -10.74 -0.81 -10.85
CA GLN A 61 -11.51 -0.02 -9.88
C GLN A 61 -11.48 -0.57 -8.43
N TRP A 62 -10.77 -1.66 -8.20
CA TRP A 62 -10.59 -2.29 -6.89
C TRP A 62 -9.12 -2.17 -6.48
N ASN A 63 -8.84 -2.16 -5.18
CA ASN A 63 -7.48 -2.10 -4.68
C ASN A 63 -6.67 -0.87 -5.20
N GLY A 64 -5.40 -1.10 -5.50
CA GLY A 64 -4.47 -0.10 -6.00
C GLY A 64 -3.76 0.67 -4.89
N VAL A 65 -2.47 0.87 -5.10
CA VAL A 65 -1.57 1.57 -4.17
C VAL A 65 -0.74 2.60 -4.93
N ALA A 66 -0.32 3.65 -4.22
CA ALA A 66 0.58 4.66 -4.81
C ALA A 66 1.48 5.27 -3.72
N ILE A 67 2.56 5.89 -4.16
CA ILE A 67 3.43 6.72 -3.32
C ILE A 67 3.57 8.07 -4.01
N ALA A 68 3.27 9.15 -3.30
CA ALA A 68 3.58 10.52 -3.72
C ALA A 68 4.73 11.05 -2.86
N SER A 69 5.75 11.65 -3.49
CA SER A 69 6.93 12.17 -2.80
C SER A 69 7.41 13.48 -3.40
N ARG A 70 7.77 14.45 -2.56
CA ARG A 70 8.52 15.65 -2.99
C ARG A 70 10.03 15.45 -2.93
N LEU A 71 10.47 14.28 -2.42
CA LEU A 71 11.86 13.84 -2.48
C LEU A 71 12.03 12.89 -3.67
N PRO A 72 13.22 12.82 -4.30
CA PRO A 72 13.45 11.91 -5.42
C PRO A 72 13.13 10.45 -5.07
N MET A 73 12.45 9.76 -5.96
CA MET A 73 12.15 8.33 -5.85
C MET A 73 13.01 7.54 -6.82
N SER A 74 13.47 6.36 -6.39
CA SER A 74 14.17 5.39 -7.25
C SER A 74 13.79 3.97 -6.89
N ASP A 75 14.15 3.01 -7.74
CA ASP A 75 13.93 1.58 -7.53
C ASP A 75 12.48 1.25 -7.10
N VAL A 76 11.51 1.70 -7.92
CA VAL A 76 10.09 1.43 -7.70
C VAL A 76 9.79 -0.05 -7.96
N GLN A 77 9.18 -0.72 -6.99
CA GLN A 77 8.76 -2.12 -7.07
C GLN A 77 7.26 -2.24 -6.80
N THR A 78 6.56 -3.09 -7.56
CA THR A 78 5.09 -3.26 -7.47
C THR A 78 4.68 -4.60 -6.87
N SER A 79 5.63 -5.37 -6.38
CA SER A 79 5.46 -6.63 -5.66
C SER A 79 6.69 -6.91 -4.82
N PHE A 80 6.61 -7.89 -3.95
CA PHE A 80 7.74 -8.43 -3.20
C PHE A 80 7.90 -9.93 -3.45
N SER A 81 9.08 -10.48 -3.16
CA SER A 81 9.35 -11.89 -3.36
C SER A 81 8.41 -12.79 -2.55
N GLY A 82 7.77 -13.74 -3.21
CA GLY A 82 6.80 -14.66 -2.60
C GLY A 82 5.40 -14.07 -2.39
N MET A 83 5.12 -12.84 -2.84
CA MET A 83 3.79 -12.23 -2.72
C MET A 83 2.74 -13.12 -3.41
N PRO A 84 1.71 -13.61 -2.69
CA PRO A 84 0.68 -14.44 -3.29
C PRO A 84 -0.33 -13.60 -4.06
N GLY A 85 -0.93 -14.22 -5.09
CA GLY A 85 -2.08 -13.69 -5.80
C GLY A 85 -3.39 -14.24 -5.26
N PHE A 86 -4.51 -13.70 -5.76
CA PHE A 86 -5.84 -14.19 -5.44
C PHE A 86 -6.85 -13.92 -6.56
N GLN A 87 -7.58 -14.96 -6.95
CA GLN A 87 -8.76 -14.85 -7.80
C GLN A 87 -9.84 -15.81 -7.29
N LYS A 88 -11.00 -15.27 -6.95
CA LYS A 88 -12.12 -16.09 -6.45
C LYS A 88 -12.49 -17.19 -7.46
N GLY A 89 -12.55 -18.43 -6.98
CA GLY A 89 -12.88 -19.61 -7.80
C GLY A 89 -11.72 -20.18 -8.60
N MET A 90 -10.52 -19.62 -8.47
CA MET A 90 -9.29 -20.18 -9.01
C MET A 90 -8.51 -20.88 -7.89
N GLU A 91 -8.05 -22.09 -8.15
CA GLU A 91 -7.20 -22.84 -7.23
C GLU A 91 -5.76 -22.97 -7.79
N GLY A 92 -4.80 -23.21 -6.93
CA GLY A 92 -3.40 -23.42 -7.31
C GLY A 92 -2.50 -22.22 -7.10
N PRO A 93 -1.19 -22.37 -7.39
CA PRO A 93 -0.17 -21.36 -7.06
C PRO A 93 -0.12 -20.19 -8.05
N ASP A 94 -0.63 -20.34 -9.26
CA ASP A 94 -0.48 -19.36 -10.35
C ASP A 94 -1.60 -18.31 -10.36
N GLN A 95 -2.07 -17.89 -9.19
CA GLN A 95 -3.10 -16.88 -9.07
C GLN A 95 -2.57 -15.50 -9.44
N PRO A 96 -3.37 -14.65 -10.13
CA PRO A 96 -2.93 -13.31 -10.52
C PRO A 96 -2.67 -12.43 -9.30
N LEU A 97 -1.57 -11.66 -9.35
CA LEU A 97 -1.27 -10.68 -8.32
C LEU A 97 -2.28 -9.53 -8.37
N GLU A 98 -2.72 -9.10 -7.20
CA GLU A 98 -3.49 -7.87 -7.04
C GLU A 98 -2.56 -6.68 -6.79
N ALA A 99 -3.01 -5.47 -7.15
CA ALA A 99 -2.27 -4.22 -6.90
C ALA A 99 -2.36 -3.81 -5.42
N ARG A 100 -1.58 -4.48 -4.55
CA ARG A 100 -1.61 -4.33 -3.09
C ARG A 100 -0.31 -3.88 -2.47
N ALA A 101 0.78 -3.84 -3.25
CA ALA A 101 2.08 -3.43 -2.77
C ALA A 101 2.76 -2.54 -3.81
N ILE A 102 3.37 -1.47 -3.34
CA ILE A 102 4.32 -0.65 -4.10
C ILE A 102 5.37 -0.14 -3.15
N SER A 103 6.63 -0.13 -3.57
CA SER A 103 7.69 0.52 -2.80
C SER A 103 8.55 1.42 -3.67
N ALA A 104 9.24 2.34 -3.03
CA ALA A 104 10.31 3.14 -3.63
C ALA A 104 11.43 3.37 -2.62
N LEU A 105 12.64 3.58 -3.12
CA LEU A 105 13.74 4.08 -2.31
C LEU A 105 13.68 5.61 -2.31
N ILE A 106 13.54 6.22 -1.13
CA ILE A 106 13.40 7.65 -0.92
C ILE A 106 14.31 8.05 0.24
N ASP A 107 15.30 8.92 0.00
CA ASP A 107 16.25 9.40 1.01
C ASP A 107 16.86 8.22 1.82
N ASP A 108 17.34 7.20 1.09
CA ASP A 108 17.92 5.95 1.60
C ASP A 108 16.96 5.07 2.43
N VAL A 109 15.67 5.38 2.47
CA VAL A 109 14.64 4.58 3.12
C VAL A 109 13.81 3.82 2.08
N ARG A 110 13.70 2.50 2.19
CA ARG A 110 12.73 1.70 1.43
C ARG A 110 11.34 1.93 2.01
N VAL A 111 10.54 2.74 1.34
CA VAL A 111 9.14 3.01 1.75
C VAL A 111 8.20 2.10 1.00
N TRP A 112 7.38 1.34 1.73
CA TRP A 112 6.30 0.51 1.20
C TRP A 112 4.95 1.16 1.45
N SER A 113 4.08 1.21 0.42
CA SER A 113 2.63 1.38 0.55
C SER A 113 1.97 0.03 0.35
N LEU A 114 1.33 -0.49 1.41
CA LEU A 114 0.77 -1.83 1.48
C LEU A 114 -0.74 -1.77 1.71
N TYR A 115 -1.49 -2.56 0.95
CA TYR A 115 -2.91 -2.76 1.16
C TYR A 115 -3.17 -4.25 1.42
N ILE A 116 -3.09 -4.63 2.69
CA ILE A 116 -3.22 -6.02 3.11
C ILE A 116 -4.62 -6.54 2.77
N PRO A 117 -4.78 -7.78 2.28
CA PRO A 117 -6.10 -8.34 2.04
C PRO A 117 -7.00 -8.27 3.26
N ASN A 118 -8.26 -7.85 3.08
CA ASN A 118 -9.28 -7.98 4.11
C ASN A 118 -9.65 -9.47 4.27
N GLY A 119 -9.63 -9.99 5.50
CA GLY A 119 -9.92 -11.40 5.76
C GLY A 119 -11.40 -11.79 5.59
N ARG A 120 -12.30 -10.81 5.60
CA ARG A 120 -13.76 -11.00 5.55
C ARG A 120 -14.26 -11.80 6.76
N SER A 121 -14.42 -13.14 6.64
CA SER A 121 -14.75 -14.03 7.74
C SER A 121 -13.76 -15.18 7.81
N LEU A 122 -13.70 -15.87 8.95
CA LEU A 122 -12.74 -16.97 9.19
C LEU A 122 -12.91 -18.12 8.19
N ASP A 123 -14.12 -18.35 7.67
CA ASP A 123 -14.45 -19.40 6.70
C ASP A 123 -14.28 -18.95 5.23
N ASP A 124 -13.99 -17.66 4.97
CA ASP A 124 -13.79 -17.18 3.61
C ASP A 124 -12.37 -17.52 3.13
N PRO A 125 -12.18 -18.05 1.91
CA PRO A 125 -10.83 -18.29 1.35
C PRO A 125 -9.93 -17.06 1.35
N HIS A 126 -10.51 -15.86 1.36
CA HIS A 126 -9.79 -14.59 1.44
C HIS A 126 -9.09 -14.40 2.81
N TYR A 127 -9.58 -15.06 3.88
CA TYR A 127 -8.88 -15.06 5.16
C TYR A 127 -7.54 -15.82 5.08
N ARG A 128 -7.55 -16.99 4.43
CA ARG A 128 -6.31 -17.74 4.18
C ARG A 128 -5.34 -16.94 3.33
N TYR A 129 -5.82 -16.33 2.26
CA TYR A 129 -5.03 -15.43 1.41
C TYR A 129 -4.38 -14.30 2.22
N LYS A 130 -5.12 -13.67 3.14
CA LYS A 130 -4.58 -12.65 4.05
C LYS A 130 -3.42 -13.18 4.89
N LEU A 131 -3.57 -14.36 5.49
CA LEU A 131 -2.53 -14.95 6.34
C LEU A 131 -1.28 -15.31 5.53
N ASP A 132 -1.46 -15.90 4.35
CA ASP A 132 -0.36 -16.25 3.45
C ASP A 132 0.35 -14.99 2.95
N TRP A 133 -0.39 -13.92 2.68
CA TRP A 133 0.16 -12.63 2.26
C TRP A 133 1.02 -11.99 3.36
N LEU A 134 0.52 -11.97 4.61
CA LEU A 134 1.28 -11.47 5.76
C LEU A 134 2.52 -12.33 6.04
N GLY A 135 2.41 -13.65 5.92
CA GLY A 135 3.54 -14.56 6.05
C GLY A 135 4.63 -14.31 5.02
N ALA A 136 4.24 -14.14 3.76
CA ALA A 136 5.16 -13.82 2.65
C ALA A 136 5.83 -12.45 2.83
N LEU A 137 5.08 -11.44 3.28
CA LEU A 137 5.65 -10.11 3.59
C LEU A 137 6.69 -10.20 4.72
N ALA A 138 6.38 -10.94 5.79
CA ALA A 138 7.31 -11.11 6.91
C ALA A 138 8.58 -11.84 6.48
N GLU A 139 8.48 -12.84 5.61
CA GLU A 139 9.63 -13.56 5.07
C GLU A 139 10.49 -12.67 4.17
N HIS A 140 9.86 -11.96 3.23
CA HIS A 140 10.55 -11.00 2.36
C HIS A 140 11.31 -9.95 3.19
N THR A 141 10.65 -9.33 4.18
CA THR A 141 11.25 -8.31 5.04
C THR A 141 12.46 -8.87 5.81
N ARG A 142 12.33 -10.07 6.34
CA ARG A 142 13.43 -10.74 7.07
C ARG A 142 14.63 -11.01 6.15
N HIS A 143 14.38 -11.44 4.91
CA HIS A 143 15.40 -11.65 3.90
C HIS A 143 16.14 -10.35 3.53
N GLU A 144 15.40 -9.27 3.25
CA GLU A 144 15.98 -7.97 2.90
C GLU A 144 16.87 -7.43 4.02
N LEU A 145 16.40 -7.49 5.27
CA LEU A 145 17.16 -7.03 6.43
C LEU A 145 18.36 -7.92 6.73
N ALA A 146 18.28 -9.22 6.46
CA ALA A 146 19.43 -10.14 6.59
C ALA A 146 20.49 -9.87 5.52
N ALA A 147 20.07 -9.56 4.29
CA ALA A 147 20.97 -9.24 3.18
C ALA A 147 21.63 -7.86 3.34
N ASN A 148 20.92 -6.90 3.92
CA ASN A 148 21.42 -5.56 4.21
C ASN A 148 21.00 -5.11 5.61
N PRO A 149 21.80 -5.39 6.65
CA PRO A 149 21.47 -5.03 8.04
C PRO A 149 21.35 -3.51 8.31
N ASN A 150 21.85 -2.66 7.39
CA ASN A 150 21.76 -1.21 7.49
C ASN A 150 20.59 -0.63 6.67
N LEU A 151 19.77 -1.47 6.04
CA LEU A 151 18.62 -1.03 5.28
C LEU A 151 17.59 -0.36 6.19
N ALA A 152 17.34 0.93 5.99
CA ALA A 152 16.20 1.60 6.57
C ALA A 152 14.94 1.23 5.77
N MET A 153 13.91 0.69 6.43
CA MET A 153 12.68 0.25 5.80
C MET A 153 11.46 0.73 6.59
N ALA A 154 10.47 1.27 5.88
CA ALA A 154 9.18 1.65 6.43
C ALA A 154 8.08 0.83 5.75
N LEU A 155 7.46 -0.09 6.48
CA LEU A 155 6.26 -0.81 6.05
C LEU A 155 5.04 0.00 6.49
N THR A 156 4.42 0.71 5.56
CA THR A 156 3.26 1.56 5.83
C THR A 156 2.05 1.09 5.05
N GLY A 157 0.86 1.39 5.52
CA GLY A 157 -0.34 1.02 4.78
C GLY A 157 -1.56 0.72 5.62
N ASP A 158 -2.55 0.16 4.96
CA ASP A 158 -3.74 -0.39 5.58
C ASP A 158 -3.53 -1.90 5.81
N PHE A 159 -3.28 -2.27 7.05
CA PHE A 159 -3.02 -3.67 7.43
C PHE A 159 -4.30 -4.50 7.60
N ASN A 160 -5.47 -3.85 7.58
CA ASN A 160 -6.74 -4.52 7.82
C ASN A 160 -6.75 -5.35 9.12
N VAL A 161 -6.04 -4.86 10.15
CA VAL A 161 -5.92 -5.48 11.47
C VAL A 161 -6.25 -4.44 12.53
N ALA A 162 -7.14 -4.77 13.44
CA ALA A 162 -7.35 -4.05 14.70
C ALA A 162 -6.64 -4.86 15.81
N PRO A 163 -5.42 -4.48 16.23
CA PRO A 163 -4.66 -5.24 17.21
C PRO A 163 -5.25 -5.18 18.63
N THR A 164 -6.03 -4.15 18.92
CA THR A 164 -6.70 -3.97 20.21
C THR A 164 -8.15 -3.48 20.02
N ASP A 165 -8.96 -3.61 21.04
CA ASP A 165 -10.35 -3.12 21.03
C ASP A 165 -10.43 -1.60 20.84
N GLU A 166 -9.39 -0.86 21.21
CA GLU A 166 -9.29 0.60 21.04
C GLU A 166 -9.16 1.01 19.56
N ASP A 167 -8.68 0.08 18.71
CA ASP A 167 -8.58 0.29 17.26
C ASP A 167 -9.92 0.05 16.52
N MET A 168 -10.96 -0.37 17.25
CA MET A 168 -12.27 -0.68 16.70
C MET A 168 -13.23 0.49 16.95
N GLY A 169 -13.86 0.97 15.87
CA GLY A 169 -14.83 2.08 15.97
C GLY A 169 -16.12 1.74 16.70
N ASP A 170 -16.50 0.46 16.74
CA ASP A 170 -17.67 -0.05 17.45
C ASP A 170 -17.35 -1.44 18.01
N PRO A 171 -17.23 -1.60 19.35
CA PRO A 171 -16.95 -2.87 19.99
C PRO A 171 -18.04 -3.94 19.80
N SER A 172 -19.22 -3.56 19.32
CA SER A 172 -20.32 -4.52 19.06
C SER A 172 -20.10 -5.41 17.82
N PHE A 173 -19.03 -5.17 17.07
CA PHE A 173 -18.61 -6.01 15.94
C PHE A 173 -17.70 -7.20 16.32
N ILE A 174 -17.47 -7.42 17.61
CA ILE A 174 -16.68 -8.57 18.12
C ILE A 174 -17.60 -9.79 18.30
#